data_e3bd7a8482dc10a2b323792bd990882d
#
_entry.id   e3bd7a8482dc10a2b323792bd990882d
#
_cell.length_a   1.000
_cell.length_b   1.000
_cell.length_c   1.000
_cell.angle_alpha   90.00
_cell.angle_beta   90.00
_cell.angle_gamma   90.00
#
_symmetry.space_group_name_H-M   'P 1'
#
loop_
_entity.id
_entity.type
_entity.pdbx_description
1 polymer ?
#
loop_
_entity_poly.entity_id
_entity_poly.type
_entity_poly.pdbx_seq_one_letter_code
_entity_poly.pdbx_strand_id
1 'polypeptide(L)'
;MPAIIRPAFTLGGLGGGIAKNKKEFFKIAKEGLDASPASQVLVEECLEGWKEFEMEVVRDKKDNCIIICSIENVDPMGIHTGDSITIAPALTLTDKEYQEIGRASCRERV
;
A
#
# COMPACT_ATOMS: atom_id res chain seq x y z
N MET A 1 -12.90 -13.65 -0.96
CA MET A 1 -12.35 -12.32 -0.68
C MET A 1 -11.79 -11.77 -1.97
N PRO A 2 -12.01 -10.49 -2.25
CA PRO A 2 -11.42 -9.87 -3.44
C PRO A 2 -9.89 -9.85 -3.31
N ALA A 3 -9.21 -10.10 -4.43
CA ALA A 3 -7.75 -10.08 -4.52
C ALA A 3 -7.30 -9.03 -5.53
N ILE A 4 -6.22 -8.34 -5.22
CA ILE A 4 -5.53 -7.45 -6.15
C ILE A 4 -4.36 -8.19 -6.78
N ILE A 5 -4.22 -8.07 -8.09
CA ILE A 5 -3.15 -8.70 -8.86
C ILE A 5 -2.32 -7.61 -9.50
N ARG A 6 -1.01 -7.64 -9.26
CA ARG A 6 -0.08 -6.67 -9.81
C ARG A 6 1.06 -7.38 -10.54
N PRO A 7 1.21 -7.18 -11.86
CA PRO A 7 2.34 -7.71 -12.59
C PRO A 7 3.66 -7.09 -12.13
N ALA A 8 4.71 -7.90 -12.08
CA ALA A 8 6.04 -7.40 -11.78
C ALA A 8 6.62 -6.64 -12.97
N PHE A 9 7.34 -5.55 -12.68
CA PHE A 9 8.07 -4.73 -13.66
C PHE A 9 7.20 -4.11 -14.76
N THR A 10 5.94 -3.78 -14.45
CA THR A 10 5.06 -3.03 -15.35
C THR A 10 4.89 -1.58 -14.86
N LEU A 11 4.50 -0.70 -15.78
CA LEU A 11 4.24 0.71 -15.47
C LEU A 11 2.73 0.99 -15.40
N GLY A 12 2.32 1.82 -14.45
CA GLY A 12 0.99 2.41 -14.42
C GLY A 12 -0.17 1.42 -14.28
N GLY A 13 0.02 0.29 -13.62
CA GLY A 13 -1.04 -0.69 -13.41
C GLY A 13 -1.39 -1.53 -14.63
N LEU A 14 -0.56 -1.51 -15.68
CA LEU A 14 -0.74 -2.32 -16.88
C LEU A 14 -0.81 -3.81 -16.56
N GLY A 15 -1.88 -4.48 -16.99
CA GLY A 15 -2.09 -5.91 -16.78
C GLY A 15 -2.49 -6.30 -15.34
N GLY A 16 -2.68 -5.33 -14.44
CA GLY A 16 -3.16 -5.55 -13.09
C GLY A 16 -4.65 -5.32 -12.95
N GLY A 17 -5.22 -5.74 -11.81
CA GLY A 17 -6.63 -5.51 -11.52
C GLY A 17 -7.11 -6.15 -10.24
N ILE A 18 -8.37 -5.91 -9.92
CA ILE A 18 -9.04 -6.48 -8.75
C ILE A 18 -9.94 -7.62 -9.20
N ALA A 19 -9.69 -8.80 -8.67
CA ALA A 19 -10.50 -9.99 -8.90
C ALA A 19 -11.50 -10.18 -7.77
N LYS A 20 -12.79 -10.17 -8.09
CA LYS A 20 -13.89 -10.35 -7.12
C LYS A 20 -14.37 -11.80 -7.03
N ASN A 21 -14.03 -12.60 -8.01
CA ASN A 21 -14.39 -14.02 -8.08
C ASN A 21 -13.28 -14.83 -8.76
N LYS A 22 -13.42 -16.15 -8.71
CA LYS A 22 -12.42 -17.08 -9.26
C LYS A 22 -12.20 -16.91 -10.76
N LYS A 23 -13.25 -16.64 -11.53
CA LYS A 23 -13.17 -16.46 -12.99
C LYS A 23 -12.35 -15.21 -13.34
N GLU A 24 -12.63 -14.10 -12.68
CA GLU A 24 -11.89 -12.85 -12.84
C GLU A 24 -10.44 -13.02 -12.40
N PHE A 25 -10.21 -13.75 -11.32
CA PHE A 25 -8.86 -14.04 -10.83
C PHE A 25 -7.99 -14.71 -11.90
N PHE A 26 -8.47 -15.78 -12.51
CA PHE A 26 -7.71 -16.47 -13.55
C PHE A 26 -7.49 -15.61 -14.80
N LYS A 27 -8.48 -14.82 -15.18
CA LYS A 27 -8.35 -13.90 -16.32
C LYS A 27 -7.28 -12.85 -16.07
N ILE A 28 -7.38 -12.13 -14.95
CA ILE A 28 -6.45 -11.03 -14.61
C ILE A 28 -5.04 -11.58 -14.34
N ALA A 29 -4.92 -12.72 -13.67
CA ALA A 29 -3.63 -13.37 -13.42
C ALA A 29 -2.93 -13.75 -14.71
N LYS A 30 -3.67 -14.29 -15.69
CA LYS A 30 -3.10 -14.62 -17.01
C LYS A 30 -2.65 -13.38 -17.77
N GLU A 31 -3.49 -12.36 -17.82
CA GLU A 31 -3.15 -11.08 -18.45
C GLU A 31 -1.92 -10.44 -17.77
N GLY A 32 -1.84 -10.51 -16.43
CA GLY A 32 -0.70 -10.02 -15.66
C GLY A 32 0.60 -10.78 -15.93
N LEU A 33 0.55 -12.09 -16.02
CA LEU A 33 1.71 -12.92 -16.38
C LEU A 33 2.21 -12.62 -17.79
N ASP A 34 1.28 -12.42 -18.73
CA ASP A 34 1.61 -12.07 -20.12
C ASP A 34 2.19 -10.65 -20.22
N ALA A 35 1.70 -9.71 -19.40
CA ALA A 35 2.18 -8.33 -19.38
C ALA A 35 3.52 -8.15 -18.67
N SER A 36 3.84 -9.02 -17.72
CA SER A 36 5.10 -8.94 -16.97
C SER A 36 6.28 -9.45 -17.78
N PRO A 37 7.36 -8.67 -17.93
CA PRO A 37 8.59 -9.13 -18.61
C PRO A 37 9.23 -10.36 -17.94
N ALA A 38 9.02 -10.52 -16.64
CA ALA A 38 9.51 -11.64 -15.85
C ALA A 38 8.48 -12.77 -15.69
N SER A 39 7.28 -12.65 -16.28
CA SER A 39 6.16 -13.58 -16.11
C SER A 39 5.82 -13.85 -14.64
N GLN A 40 5.78 -12.78 -13.85
CA GLN A 40 5.50 -12.82 -12.41
C GLN A 40 4.37 -11.85 -12.06
N VAL A 41 3.53 -12.26 -11.14
CA VAL A 41 2.48 -11.42 -10.55
C VAL A 41 2.54 -11.50 -9.02
N LEU A 42 2.25 -10.39 -8.37
CA LEU A 42 2.00 -10.31 -6.95
C LEU A 42 0.49 -10.40 -6.72
N VAL A 43 0.09 -11.27 -5.83
CA VAL A 43 -1.32 -11.43 -5.42
C VAL A 43 -1.46 -11.02 -3.98
N GLU A 44 -2.31 -10.04 -3.73
CA GLU A 44 -2.54 -9.48 -2.40
C GLU A 44 -4.03 -9.45 -2.06
N GLU A 45 -4.34 -9.40 -0.78
CA GLU A 45 -5.69 -9.08 -0.33
C GLU A 45 -6.06 -7.67 -0.76
N CYS A 46 -7.27 -7.50 -1.29
CA CYS A 46 -7.78 -6.19 -1.67
C CYS A 46 -8.25 -5.43 -0.43
N LEU A 47 -7.61 -4.32 -0.14
CA LEU A 47 -7.93 -3.41 0.97
C LEU A 47 -8.68 -2.16 0.50
N GLU A 48 -9.34 -2.22 -0.66
CA GLU A 48 -10.16 -1.11 -1.14
C GLU A 48 -11.18 -0.67 -0.08
N GLY A 49 -11.26 0.63 0.15
CA GLY A 49 -12.15 1.22 1.15
C GLY A 49 -11.58 1.29 2.57
N TRP A 50 -10.41 0.73 2.83
CA TRP A 50 -9.73 0.87 4.10
C TRP A 50 -9.14 2.27 4.27
N LYS A 51 -8.90 2.66 5.52
CA LYS A 51 -8.14 3.88 5.83
C LYS A 51 -6.66 3.69 5.55
N GLU A 52 -6.02 4.73 5.04
CA GLU A 52 -4.58 4.75 4.73
C GLU A 52 -3.87 5.82 5.56
N PHE A 53 -2.81 5.41 6.24
CA PHE A 53 -1.95 6.29 7.01
C PHE A 53 -0.50 6.08 6.59
N GLU A 54 0.26 7.17 6.62
CA GLU A 54 1.67 7.15 6.32
C GLU A 54 2.46 7.77 7.47
N MET A 55 3.68 7.28 7.70
CA MET A 55 4.61 7.85 8.66
C MET A 55 5.91 8.22 7.95
N GLU A 56 6.30 9.48 8.10
CA GLU A 56 7.64 9.91 7.68
C GLU A 56 8.65 9.61 8.79
N VAL A 57 9.62 8.78 8.47
CA VAL A 57 10.59 8.26 9.44
C VAL A 57 12.00 8.60 8.99
N VAL A 58 12.81 9.09 9.91
CA VAL A 58 14.23 9.33 9.68
C VAL A 58 15.07 8.47 10.61
N ARG A 59 16.06 7.83 10.04
CA ARG A 59 17.03 7.01 10.76
C ARG A 59 18.45 7.52 10.50
N ASP A 60 19.23 7.71 11.56
CA ASP A 60 20.63 8.10 11.44
C ASP A 60 21.58 6.91 11.37
N LYS A 61 22.87 7.19 11.20
CA LYS A 61 23.91 6.15 11.14
C LYS A 61 24.14 5.42 12.47
N LYS A 62 23.65 5.97 13.58
CA LYS A 62 23.73 5.37 14.92
C LYS A 62 22.48 4.56 15.28
N ASP A 63 21.62 4.31 14.29
CA ASP A 63 20.36 3.57 14.45
C ASP A 63 19.32 4.29 15.33
N ASN A 64 19.44 5.60 15.52
CA ASN A 64 18.37 6.40 16.10
C ASN A 64 17.29 6.61 15.05
N CYS A 65 16.04 6.34 15.44
CA CYS A 65 14.89 6.42 14.56
C CYS A 65 13.83 7.34 15.15
N ILE A 66 13.39 8.31 14.37
CA ILE A 66 12.35 9.26 14.77
C ILE A 66 11.26 9.34 13.71
N ILE A 67 10.03 9.54 14.16
CA ILE A 67 8.90 9.84 13.31
C ILE A 67 8.79 11.36 13.21
N ILE A 68 8.93 11.90 12.00
CA ILE A 68 8.85 13.34 11.77
C ILE A 68 7.41 13.80 11.73
N CYS A 69 6.55 13.08 10.99
CA CYS A 69 5.13 13.36 10.94
C CYS A 69 4.33 12.11 10.59
N SER A 70 3.05 12.18 10.93
CA SER A 70 2.03 11.23 10.49
C SER A 70 1.12 11.88 9.47
N ILE A 71 0.71 11.13 8.48
CA ILE A 71 -0.13 11.60 7.38
C ILE A 71 -1.35 10.69 7.30
N GLU A 72 -2.51 11.28 7.08
CA GLU A 72 -3.77 10.57 6.83
C GLU A 72 -4.29 10.92 5.45
N ASN A 73 -4.61 9.91 4.66
CA ASN A 73 -5.37 10.08 3.42
C ASN A 73 -6.86 10.17 3.76
N VAL A 74 -7.50 11.28 3.38
CA VAL A 74 -8.94 11.49 3.58
C VAL A 74 -9.76 10.53 2.75
N ASP A 75 -9.30 10.29 1.52
CA ASP A 75 -9.92 9.32 0.62
C ASP A 75 -9.58 7.89 1.03
N PRO A 76 -10.53 6.95 0.86
CA PRO A 76 -10.27 5.55 1.17
C PRO A 76 -9.22 4.95 0.24
N MET A 77 -8.58 3.86 0.72
CA MET A 77 -7.63 3.09 -0.08
C MET A 77 -8.25 2.61 -1.39
N GLY A 78 -7.49 2.68 -2.48
CA GLY A 78 -7.94 2.43 -3.84
C GLY A 78 -7.92 3.68 -4.73
N ILE A 79 -7.89 4.87 -4.13
CA ILE A 79 -7.63 6.13 -4.81
C ILE A 79 -6.12 6.39 -4.79
N HIS A 80 -5.56 6.75 -5.95
CA HIS A 80 -4.12 6.98 -6.06
C HIS A 80 -3.67 8.12 -5.11
N THR A 81 -2.59 7.91 -4.36
CA THR A 81 -2.10 8.85 -3.35
C THR A 81 -1.79 10.25 -3.91
N GLY A 82 -1.38 10.35 -5.17
CA GLY A 82 -1.17 11.62 -5.85
C GLY A 82 -2.45 12.42 -6.17
N ASP A 83 -3.61 11.75 -6.12
CA ASP A 83 -4.93 12.33 -6.43
C ASP A 83 -5.82 12.46 -5.19
N SER A 84 -5.35 12.04 -4.02
CA SER A 84 -6.10 12.10 -2.78
C SER A 84 -5.73 13.31 -1.93
N ILE A 85 -6.68 13.74 -1.09
CA ILE A 85 -6.44 14.78 -0.08
C ILE A 85 -5.75 14.14 1.12
N THR A 86 -4.63 14.74 1.53
CA THR A 86 -3.86 14.28 2.69
C THR A 86 -3.85 15.34 3.79
N ILE A 87 -3.85 14.89 5.05
CA ILE A 87 -3.78 15.74 6.23
C ILE A 87 -2.57 15.32 7.07
N ALA A 88 -1.76 16.28 7.47
CA ALA A 88 -0.67 16.09 8.42
C ALA A 88 -0.82 17.12 9.57
N PRO A 89 -0.73 16.71 10.83
CA PRO A 89 -0.66 15.32 11.32
C PRO A 89 -1.98 14.56 11.14
N ALA A 90 -1.91 13.21 11.18
CA ALA A 90 -3.09 12.35 11.14
C ALA A 90 -4.03 12.67 12.33
N LEU A 91 -5.34 12.88 12.03
CA LEU A 91 -6.30 13.34 13.03
C LEU A 91 -7.13 12.22 13.68
N THR A 92 -7.25 11.07 12.98
CA THR A 92 -8.15 9.98 13.41
C THR A 92 -7.44 8.79 14.03
N LEU A 93 -6.12 8.88 14.26
CA LEU A 93 -5.37 7.89 15.03
C LEU A 93 -5.47 8.19 16.53
N THR A 94 -5.74 7.16 17.33
CA THR A 94 -5.55 7.22 18.77
C THR A 94 -4.06 7.20 19.13
N ASP A 95 -3.71 7.67 20.34
CA ASP A 95 -2.31 7.61 20.80
C ASP A 95 -1.75 6.19 20.79
N LYS A 96 -2.58 5.21 21.14
CA LYS A 96 -2.17 3.80 21.11
C LYS A 96 -1.85 3.33 19.70
N GLU A 97 -2.73 3.59 18.73
CA GLU A 97 -2.54 3.24 17.33
C GLU A 97 -1.30 3.93 16.75
N TYR A 98 -1.13 5.22 17.03
CA TYR A 98 0.05 5.99 16.63
C TYR A 98 1.33 5.35 17.14
N GLN A 99 1.38 4.94 18.41
CA GLN A 99 2.53 4.29 19.02
C GLN A 99 2.80 2.89 18.41
N GLU A 100 1.76 2.13 18.10
CA GLU A 100 1.89 0.82 17.47
C GLU A 100 2.44 0.92 16.04
N ILE A 101 1.89 1.80 15.22
CA ILE A 101 2.35 2.05 13.85
C ILE A 101 3.77 2.61 13.86
N GLY A 102 4.05 3.57 14.76
CA GLY A 102 5.35 4.18 14.91
C GLY A 102 6.44 3.18 15.29
N ARG A 103 6.16 2.27 16.21
CA ARG A 103 7.11 1.21 16.57
C ARG A 103 7.37 0.25 15.41
N ALA A 104 6.33 -0.14 14.67
CA ALA A 104 6.47 -0.97 13.48
C ALA A 104 7.34 -0.27 12.43
N SER A 105 7.06 0.99 12.13
CA SER A 105 7.81 1.80 11.16
C SER A 105 9.29 1.96 11.53
N CYS A 106 9.59 2.14 12.83
CA CYS A 106 10.97 2.25 13.30
C CYS A 106 11.73 0.91 13.31
N ARG A 107 11.03 -0.21 13.33
CA ARG A 107 11.66 -1.55 13.25
C ARG A 107 11.96 -1.98 11.83
N GLU A 108 11.22 -1.47 10.87
CA GLU A 108 11.42 -1.77 9.45
C GLU A 108 12.83 -1.36 9.03
N ARG A 109 13.58 -2.30 8.47
CA ARG A 109 14.90 -2.05 7.92
C ARG A 109 14.85 -2.25 6.41
N VAL A 110 15.02 -1.17 5.73
CA VAL A 110 15.06 -1.16 4.27
C VAL A 110 16.48 -1.42 3.79
#